data_b3f045b410eebe5206730775eb53801b
#
_entry.id   b3f045b410eebe5206730775eb53801b
#
_cell.length_a   1.000
_cell.length_b   1.000
_cell.length_c   1.000
_cell.angle_alpha   90.00
_cell.angle_beta   90.00
_cell.angle_gamma   90.00
#
_symmetry.space_group_name_H-M   'P 1'
#
loop_
_entity.id
_entity.type
_entity.pdbx_description
1 polymer ?
#
loop_
_entity_poly.entity_id
_entity_poly.type
_entity_poly.pdbx_seq_one_letter_code
_entity_poly.pdbx_strand_id
1 'polypeptide(L)'
;MLFILGCCLILTLGYVPDPTPSNTERKIVGTKITINAKEDDEIHRLGSFVEEVTIKKGDTFITLLRRLNINDALLIKFLSTKETHKRLKLKAGNSVRVHITPQGKLNKLLMFSRNGRAMEVVPNDRGFEIRPVLLKRRLLFGSGTIQSSLYKALENNGIADELASEMADILASKIDFNRDIRSGARFSIIYSANFSDNTYISSGRIHALEFTNNGQEYRAYLFEDEDTKRSGYYTENGENIKNAFLRSPLKFSRVTSGFSKRRLHPVLKKWRAHKGIDYGAATGTPIMAVSKGTIRYIGSKGAYGRFIEIRHQNGVSTRYAHLSRYAKKLKKGSKVEQGQIIGYVGKSGMATGPHLHYEFLVNGRQVDPSKAVTPPGPPIRADRKNEFNLKTASAKNLLARLGASPTN
;
A
#
# COMPACT_ATOMS: atom_id res chain seq x y z
N MET A 1 -44.82 28.51 61.34
CA MET A 1 -44.08 27.24 61.45
C MET A 1 -43.08 27.22 60.35
N LEU A 2 -41.86 27.59 60.71
CA LEU A 2 -40.73 27.83 59.80
C LEU A 2 -39.93 26.52 59.63
N PHE A 3 -39.58 26.15 58.40
CA PHE A 3 -38.51 25.17 58.17
C PHE A 3 -37.52 25.79 57.16
N ILE A 4 -36.34 26.08 57.69
CA ILE A 4 -35.17 26.53 56.97
C ILE A 4 -34.43 25.26 56.53
N LEU A 5 -34.21 25.07 55.22
CA LEU A 5 -33.29 24.04 54.68
C LEU A 5 -32.03 24.76 54.21
N GLY A 6 -30.94 24.55 54.90
CA GLY A 6 -29.62 25.03 54.54
C GLY A 6 -29.05 24.28 53.35
N CYS A 7 -28.56 25.04 52.37
CA CYS A 7 -27.85 24.53 51.23
C CYS A 7 -26.34 24.47 51.57
N CYS A 8 -25.81 23.24 51.78
CA CYS A 8 -24.36 23.05 51.84
C CYS A 8 -23.76 23.04 50.45
N LEU A 9 -22.99 24.06 50.15
CA LEU A 9 -22.17 24.18 48.96
C LEU A 9 -20.89 23.35 49.18
N ILE A 10 -20.77 22.19 48.56
CA ILE A 10 -19.52 21.40 48.52
C ILE A 10 -18.71 21.85 47.28
N LEU A 11 -17.64 22.60 47.54
CA LEU A 11 -16.62 22.90 46.57
C LEU A 11 -15.79 21.63 46.35
N THR A 12 -16.00 20.92 45.24
CA THR A 12 -15.09 19.91 44.80
C THR A 12 -13.95 20.56 44.03
N LEU A 13 -12.78 20.62 44.65
CA LEU A 13 -11.51 20.92 43.97
C LEU A 13 -11.26 19.82 42.97
N GLY A 14 -11.30 20.19 41.66
CA GLY A 14 -10.95 19.32 40.57
C GLY A 14 -9.46 19.00 40.60
N TYR A 15 -9.16 17.76 40.88
CA TYR A 15 -7.84 17.18 40.70
C TYR A 15 -7.65 16.99 39.18
N VAL A 16 -6.73 17.77 38.58
CA VAL A 16 -6.24 17.55 37.22
C VAL A 16 -5.07 16.58 37.34
N PRO A 17 -5.18 15.35 36.84
CA PRO A 17 -4.04 14.46 36.81
C PRO A 17 -3.06 14.94 35.74
N ASP A 18 -1.78 15.02 36.12
CA ASP A 18 -0.65 15.24 35.22
C ASP A 18 -0.70 14.23 34.05
N PRO A 19 -0.32 14.66 32.84
CA PRO A 19 -0.26 13.73 31.71
C PRO A 19 0.89 12.75 31.96
N THR A 20 0.56 11.55 32.38
CA THR A 20 1.50 10.43 32.36
C THR A 20 2.03 10.22 30.94
N PRO A 21 3.34 10.03 30.73
CA PRO A 21 3.90 9.79 29.42
C PRO A 21 3.27 8.50 28.85
N SER A 22 2.71 8.61 27.65
CA SER A 22 2.13 7.49 26.93
C SER A 22 3.17 6.36 26.81
N ASN A 23 2.97 5.31 27.58
CA ASN A 23 3.64 4.03 27.37
C ASN A 23 3.27 3.53 25.98
N THR A 24 4.19 3.63 25.06
CA THR A 24 4.11 2.94 23.77
C THR A 24 4.17 1.45 24.08
N GLU A 25 3.02 0.80 24.17
CA GLU A 25 2.94 -0.64 24.35
C GLU A 25 3.73 -1.33 23.24
N ARG A 26 4.85 -1.92 23.61
CA ARG A 26 5.62 -2.82 22.74
C ARG A 26 4.77 -4.08 22.56
N LYS A 27 4.22 -4.26 21.37
CA LYS A 27 3.50 -5.50 21.04
C LYS A 27 4.52 -6.62 20.92
N ILE A 28 4.74 -7.35 22.01
CA ILE A 28 5.50 -8.60 22.02
C ILE A 28 4.57 -9.64 21.38
N VAL A 29 4.90 -10.08 20.17
CA VAL A 29 4.24 -11.24 19.56
C VAL A 29 4.86 -12.48 20.20
N GLY A 30 4.40 -12.79 21.40
CA GLY A 30 4.79 -13.97 22.15
C GLY A 30 3.68 -15.00 22.09
N THR A 31 3.98 -16.19 21.60
CA THR A 31 3.19 -17.38 21.87
C THR A 31 3.21 -17.61 23.39
N LYS A 32 2.06 -17.65 24.05
CA LYS A 32 1.96 -17.97 25.48
C LYS A 32 2.45 -19.40 25.68
N ILE A 33 3.69 -19.58 26.11
CA ILE A 33 4.22 -20.88 26.54
C ILE A 33 4.00 -20.96 28.04
N THR A 34 3.15 -21.89 28.46
CA THR A 34 3.03 -22.23 29.86
C THR A 34 4.25 -23.07 30.27
N ILE A 35 5.18 -22.47 31.02
CA ILE A 35 6.37 -23.14 31.52
C ILE A 35 5.97 -23.93 32.78
N ASN A 36 5.96 -25.25 32.69
CA ASN A 36 5.98 -26.12 33.87
C ASN A 36 7.43 -26.19 34.37
N ALA A 37 7.69 -25.59 35.52
CA ALA A 37 9.00 -25.56 36.16
C ALA A 37 9.39 -26.93 36.74
N LYS A 38 9.90 -27.81 35.87
CA LYS A 38 10.73 -28.98 36.24
C LYS A 38 11.65 -29.25 35.07
N GLU A 39 12.90 -28.84 35.21
CA GLU A 39 14.14 -29.31 34.60
C GLU A 39 15.00 -28.15 34.13
N ASP A 40 16.07 -27.90 34.90
CA ASP A 40 17.08 -26.84 34.60
C ASP A 40 17.87 -27.06 33.29
N ASP A 41 17.74 -28.23 32.64
CA ASP A 41 18.37 -28.55 31.37
C ASP A 41 17.57 -28.10 30.13
N GLU A 42 16.30 -27.75 30.24
CA GLU A 42 15.49 -27.22 29.14
C GLU A 42 15.66 -25.73 28.93
N ILE A 43 16.15 -24.98 29.92
CA ILE A 43 16.39 -23.53 29.80
C ILE A 43 17.44 -23.22 28.73
N HIS A 44 18.39 -24.13 28.51
CA HIS A 44 19.36 -24.01 27.42
C HIS A 44 18.80 -24.27 26.01
N ARG A 45 17.59 -24.85 25.91
CA ARG A 45 16.82 -25.04 24.66
C ARG A 45 15.75 -23.98 24.46
N LEU A 46 15.49 -23.11 25.43
CA LEU A 46 14.58 -21.99 25.29
C LEU A 46 15.16 -21.01 24.27
N GLY A 47 14.48 -21.03 23.14
CA GLY A 47 14.87 -20.42 21.91
C GLY A 47 15.11 -18.92 22.02
N SER A 48 15.90 -18.45 21.11
CA SER A 48 16.21 -17.06 20.86
C SER A 48 15.00 -16.15 20.97
N PHE A 49 15.15 -15.02 21.66
CA PHE A 49 14.20 -13.91 21.60
C PHE A 49 14.13 -13.38 20.20
N VAL A 50 12.92 -13.12 19.70
CA VAL A 50 12.70 -12.61 18.35
C VAL A 50 12.23 -11.16 18.45
N GLU A 51 13.01 -10.25 17.88
CA GLU A 51 12.61 -8.85 17.72
C GLU A 51 12.57 -8.46 16.24
N GLU A 52 11.59 -7.63 15.88
CA GLU A 52 11.46 -7.10 14.51
C GLU A 52 11.38 -5.58 14.54
N VAL A 53 12.16 -4.94 13.68
CA VAL A 53 12.15 -3.49 13.52
C VAL A 53 12.04 -3.11 12.05
N THR A 54 11.28 -2.06 11.77
CA THR A 54 11.21 -1.44 10.44
C THR A 54 12.38 -0.49 10.25
N ILE A 55 13.04 -0.58 9.10
CA ILE A 55 14.12 0.32 8.69
C ILE A 55 13.54 1.71 8.40
N LYS A 56 14.02 2.73 9.08
CA LYS A 56 13.66 4.13 8.87
C LYS A 56 14.60 4.79 7.85
N LYS A 57 14.18 5.91 7.29
CA LYS A 57 15.05 6.73 6.42
C LYS A 57 16.25 7.24 7.22
N GLY A 58 17.48 6.95 6.73
CA GLY A 58 18.72 7.31 7.40
C GLY A 58 19.29 6.25 8.35
N ASP A 59 18.61 5.12 8.57
CA ASP A 59 19.14 4.03 9.37
C ASP A 59 20.43 3.45 8.76
N THR A 60 21.35 3.13 9.65
CA THR A 60 22.55 2.32 9.40
C THR A 60 22.43 0.99 10.16
N PHE A 61 23.29 0.02 9.86
CA PHE A 61 23.33 -1.22 10.66
C PHE A 61 23.60 -0.93 12.14
N ILE A 62 24.48 0.01 12.44
CA ILE A 62 24.80 0.40 13.82
C ILE A 62 23.58 0.96 14.54
N THR A 63 22.81 1.84 13.88
CA THR A 63 21.60 2.41 14.50
C THR A 63 20.50 1.36 14.69
N LEU A 64 20.40 0.38 13.79
CA LEU A 64 19.48 -0.75 13.93
C LEU A 64 19.85 -1.67 15.09
N LEU A 65 21.15 -2.07 15.18
CA LEU A 65 21.63 -2.93 16.26
C LEU A 65 21.48 -2.26 17.63
N ARG A 66 21.77 -0.95 17.71
CA ARG A 66 21.60 -0.17 18.95
C ARG A 66 20.12 -0.13 19.37
N ARG A 67 19.19 0.04 18.42
CA ARG A 67 17.75 0.04 18.68
C ARG A 67 17.23 -1.33 19.15
N LEU A 68 17.91 -2.40 18.77
CA LEU A 68 17.67 -3.79 19.16
C LEU A 68 18.47 -4.21 20.41
N ASN A 69 19.18 -3.27 21.07
CA ASN A 69 20.05 -3.52 22.20
C ASN A 69 21.11 -4.62 21.96
N ILE A 70 21.54 -4.77 20.70
CA ILE A 70 22.60 -5.71 20.33
C ILE A 70 23.94 -4.98 20.33
N ASN A 71 24.84 -5.38 21.22
CA ASN A 71 26.17 -4.80 21.36
C ASN A 71 27.26 -5.86 21.10
N ASP A 72 27.26 -6.43 19.90
CA ASP A 72 28.24 -7.42 19.45
C ASP A 72 29.27 -6.73 18.54
N ALA A 73 30.50 -6.56 19.05
CA ALA A 73 31.59 -5.88 18.35
C ALA A 73 31.99 -6.59 17.03
N LEU A 74 31.97 -7.94 17.00
CA LEU A 74 32.27 -8.71 15.81
C LEU A 74 31.19 -8.53 14.75
N LEU A 75 29.91 -8.57 15.15
CA LEU A 75 28.78 -8.31 14.26
C LEU A 75 28.82 -6.89 13.70
N ILE A 76 29.07 -5.89 14.54
CA ILE A 76 29.20 -4.49 14.12
C ILE A 76 30.32 -4.34 13.08
N LYS A 77 31.49 -4.93 13.35
CA LYS A 77 32.62 -4.94 12.41
C LYS A 77 32.25 -5.60 11.10
N PHE A 78 31.62 -6.77 11.13
CA PHE A 78 31.18 -7.51 9.96
C PHE A 78 30.17 -6.71 9.13
N LEU A 79 29.13 -6.16 9.76
CA LEU A 79 28.08 -5.39 9.08
C LEU A 79 28.58 -4.04 8.53
N SER A 80 29.72 -3.53 9.01
CA SER A 80 30.34 -2.28 8.54
C SER A 80 31.22 -2.47 7.30
N THR A 81 31.47 -3.69 6.86
CA THR A 81 32.33 -3.96 5.69
C THR A 81 31.66 -3.54 4.37
N LYS A 82 32.48 -3.10 3.41
CA LYS A 82 32.01 -2.78 2.04
C LYS A 82 31.34 -3.98 1.35
N GLU A 83 31.84 -5.18 1.61
CA GLU A 83 31.30 -6.43 1.07
C GLU A 83 29.87 -6.66 1.59
N THR A 84 29.67 -6.56 2.90
CA THR A 84 28.33 -6.67 3.51
C THR A 84 27.36 -5.63 2.95
N HIS A 85 27.79 -4.37 2.81
CA HIS A 85 26.95 -3.31 2.24
C HIS A 85 26.56 -3.53 0.77
N LYS A 86 27.35 -4.26 -0.02
CA LYS A 86 26.97 -4.67 -1.37
C LYS A 86 25.88 -5.73 -1.36
N ARG A 87 25.93 -6.67 -0.44
CA ARG A 87 25.00 -7.80 -0.34
C ARG A 87 23.73 -7.45 0.43
N LEU A 88 23.86 -6.71 1.54
CA LEU A 88 22.75 -6.28 2.40
C LEU A 88 22.53 -4.77 2.23
N LYS A 89 21.44 -4.41 1.55
CA LYS A 89 21.06 -3.01 1.35
C LYS A 89 19.93 -2.62 2.29
N LEU A 90 20.20 -1.73 3.22
CA LEU A 90 19.17 -1.11 4.06
C LEU A 90 18.27 -0.24 3.17
N LYS A 91 17.00 -0.52 3.20
CA LYS A 91 15.98 0.25 2.47
C LYS A 91 14.84 0.59 3.41
N ALA A 92 14.56 1.88 3.57
CA ALA A 92 13.46 2.36 4.41
C ALA A 92 12.14 1.67 4.04
N GLY A 93 11.42 1.23 5.07
CA GLY A 93 10.18 0.49 4.97
C GLY A 93 10.32 -1.04 4.80
N ASN A 94 11.54 -1.58 4.71
CA ASN A 94 11.79 -3.01 4.88
C ASN A 94 11.91 -3.36 6.38
N SER A 95 11.73 -4.64 6.74
CA SER A 95 11.91 -5.14 8.11
C SER A 95 13.24 -5.85 8.29
N VAL A 96 13.77 -5.75 9.50
CA VAL A 96 14.87 -6.58 10.01
C VAL A 96 14.35 -7.33 11.23
N ARG A 97 14.47 -8.64 11.22
CA ARG A 97 14.15 -9.52 12.34
C ARG A 97 15.42 -10.13 12.88
N VAL A 98 15.58 -10.11 14.17
CA VAL A 98 16.73 -10.71 14.86
C VAL A 98 16.29 -11.79 15.83
N HIS A 99 17.07 -12.84 15.88
CA HIS A 99 16.97 -13.89 16.88
C HIS A 99 18.20 -13.75 17.78
N ILE A 100 17.96 -13.52 19.06
CA ILE A 100 18.98 -13.19 20.06
C ILE A 100 18.94 -14.25 21.14
N THR A 101 20.10 -14.74 21.58
CA THR A 101 20.19 -15.66 22.73
C THR A 101 19.81 -14.93 24.03
N PRO A 102 19.48 -15.65 25.11
CA PRO A 102 19.29 -15.03 26.44
C PRO A 102 20.47 -14.17 26.92
N GLN A 103 21.68 -14.46 26.42
CA GLN A 103 22.91 -13.72 26.74
C GLN A 103 23.13 -12.50 25.81
N GLY A 104 22.19 -12.16 24.94
CA GLY A 104 22.26 -11.01 24.01
C GLY A 104 23.13 -11.23 22.78
N LYS A 105 23.58 -12.48 22.50
CA LYS A 105 24.32 -12.80 21.27
C LYS A 105 23.39 -13.03 20.10
N LEU A 106 23.82 -12.65 18.89
CA LEU A 106 23.05 -12.87 17.67
C LEU A 106 23.11 -14.35 17.27
N ASN A 107 21.93 -14.98 17.16
CA ASN A 107 21.75 -16.27 16.51
C ASN A 107 21.49 -16.13 15.01
N LYS A 108 20.66 -15.17 14.64
CA LYS A 108 20.26 -14.94 13.26
C LYS A 108 19.76 -13.50 13.08
N LEU A 109 20.18 -12.83 12.03
CA LEU A 109 19.60 -11.57 11.59
C LEU A 109 18.99 -11.79 10.21
N LEU A 110 17.69 -11.58 10.07
CA LEU A 110 16.93 -11.74 8.84
C LEU A 110 16.60 -10.38 8.26
N MET A 111 16.92 -10.17 7.00
CA MET A 111 16.55 -8.96 6.27
C MET A 111 15.60 -9.33 5.12
N PHE A 112 14.46 -8.66 5.09
CA PHE A 112 13.44 -8.89 4.08
C PHE A 112 13.37 -7.72 3.10
N SER A 113 13.27 -8.06 1.82
CA SER A 113 13.00 -7.08 0.77
C SER A 113 11.56 -7.24 0.28
N ARG A 114 10.88 -6.12 0.02
CA ARG A 114 9.51 -6.10 -0.52
C ARG A 114 9.30 -6.91 -1.81
N ASN A 115 10.37 -7.24 -2.53
CA ASN A 115 10.31 -8.10 -3.72
C ASN A 115 10.50 -9.58 -3.42
N GLY A 116 10.32 -10.02 -2.17
CA GLY A 116 10.35 -11.43 -1.77
C GLY A 116 11.75 -12.04 -1.67
N ARG A 117 12.82 -11.24 -1.66
CA ARG A 117 14.17 -11.72 -1.36
C ARG A 117 14.43 -11.58 0.13
N ALA A 118 14.92 -12.65 0.74
CA ALA A 118 15.36 -12.65 2.13
C ALA A 118 16.81 -13.08 2.19
N MET A 119 17.58 -12.39 3.03
CA MET A 119 18.97 -12.70 3.34
C MET A 119 19.08 -12.84 4.85
N GLU A 120 19.89 -13.78 5.28
CA GLU A 120 20.22 -13.93 6.71
C GLU A 120 21.71 -13.73 6.96
N VAL A 121 21.99 -13.20 8.14
CA VAL A 121 23.33 -13.18 8.74
C VAL A 121 23.30 -14.16 9.89
N VAL A 122 24.19 -15.12 9.87
CA VAL A 122 24.33 -16.14 10.91
C VAL A 122 25.78 -16.24 11.37
N PRO A 123 26.00 -16.58 12.65
CA PRO A 123 27.36 -16.88 13.12
C PRO A 123 27.93 -18.12 12.45
N ASN A 124 29.24 -18.15 12.27
CA ASN A 124 30.03 -19.30 11.87
C ASN A 124 31.37 -19.32 12.63
N ASP A 125 32.19 -20.33 12.40
CA ASP A 125 33.49 -20.50 13.10
C ASP A 125 34.49 -19.34 12.89
N ARG A 126 34.30 -18.51 11.85
CA ARG A 126 35.15 -17.36 11.50
C ARG A 126 34.49 -16.01 11.78
N GLY A 127 33.33 -16.00 12.47
CA GLY A 127 32.57 -14.82 12.79
C GLY A 127 31.14 -14.88 12.25
N PHE A 128 30.87 -14.23 11.12
CA PHE A 128 29.52 -14.19 10.52
C PHE A 128 29.57 -14.41 9.01
N GLU A 129 28.49 -14.96 8.48
CA GLU A 129 28.28 -15.12 7.03
C GLU A 129 26.91 -14.62 6.60
N ILE A 130 26.81 -14.24 5.33
CA ILE A 130 25.55 -13.87 4.68
C ILE A 130 25.14 -14.99 3.74
N ARG A 131 23.93 -15.50 3.87
CA ARG A 131 23.36 -16.48 2.96
C ARG A 131 21.93 -16.13 2.54
N PRO A 132 21.47 -16.59 1.35
CA PRO A 132 20.08 -16.43 0.97
C PRO A 132 19.19 -17.32 1.83
N VAL A 133 18.02 -16.82 2.19
CA VAL A 133 17.00 -17.60 2.92
C VAL A 133 16.15 -18.35 1.90
N LEU A 134 15.99 -19.65 2.11
CA LEU A 134 15.06 -20.47 1.33
C LEU A 134 13.63 -20.17 1.79
N LEU A 135 12.88 -19.47 0.95
CA LEU A 135 11.50 -19.14 1.24
C LEU A 135 10.56 -20.20 0.64
N LYS A 136 9.71 -20.77 1.47
CA LYS A 136 8.59 -21.61 1.05
C LYS A 136 7.36 -20.72 0.81
N ARG A 137 6.85 -20.73 -0.42
CA ARG A 137 5.63 -19.99 -0.76
C ARG A 137 4.41 -20.85 -0.44
N ARG A 138 3.45 -20.26 0.29
CA ARG A 138 2.14 -20.86 0.57
C ARG A 138 1.03 -19.94 0.11
N LEU A 139 -0.11 -20.50 -0.25
CA LEU A 139 -1.34 -19.73 -0.46
C LEU A 139 -2.08 -19.63 0.86
N LEU A 140 -2.45 -18.44 1.21
CA LEU A 140 -3.29 -18.10 2.34
C LEU A 140 -4.58 -17.47 1.84
N PHE A 141 -5.61 -17.53 2.67
CA PHE A 141 -6.86 -16.83 2.43
C PHE A 141 -7.22 -15.99 3.63
N GLY A 142 -8.00 -14.95 3.38
CA GLY A 142 -8.53 -14.10 4.44
C GLY A 142 -9.75 -13.36 3.96
N SER A 143 -10.64 -13.04 4.88
CA SER A 143 -11.85 -12.28 4.62
C SER A 143 -12.12 -11.32 5.75
N GLY A 144 -12.96 -10.32 5.52
CA GLY A 144 -13.33 -9.38 6.58
C GLY A 144 -14.36 -8.36 6.12
N THR A 145 -14.94 -7.68 7.10
CA THR A 145 -15.89 -6.58 6.91
C THR A 145 -15.23 -5.26 7.29
N ILE A 146 -15.39 -4.27 6.43
CA ILE A 146 -14.83 -2.93 6.63
C ILE A 146 -15.82 -2.10 7.43
N GLN A 147 -15.46 -1.74 8.67
CA GLN A 147 -16.26 -0.84 9.51
C GLN A 147 -15.80 0.61 9.40
N SER A 148 -14.47 0.84 9.38
CA SER A 148 -13.87 2.16 9.35
C SER A 148 -12.90 2.35 8.17
N SER A 149 -11.94 1.45 8.02
CA SER A 149 -10.97 1.48 6.91
C SER A 149 -10.56 0.06 6.49
N LEU A 150 -10.12 -0.08 5.24
CA LEU A 150 -9.59 -1.35 4.72
C LEU A 150 -8.36 -1.82 5.52
N TYR A 151 -7.44 -0.91 5.86
CA TYR A 151 -6.25 -1.22 6.65
C TYR A 151 -6.61 -1.82 8.01
N LYS A 152 -7.56 -1.20 8.72
CA LYS A 152 -8.01 -1.71 10.03
C LYS A 152 -8.72 -3.05 9.92
N ALA A 153 -9.49 -3.26 8.86
CA ALA A 153 -10.16 -4.54 8.61
C ALA A 153 -9.15 -5.66 8.32
N LEU A 154 -8.07 -5.41 7.59
CA LEU A 154 -6.99 -6.38 7.36
C LEU A 154 -6.26 -6.68 8.68
N GLU A 155 -5.86 -5.65 9.43
CA GLU A 155 -5.17 -5.80 10.72
C GLU A 155 -5.99 -6.64 11.72
N ASN A 156 -7.29 -6.37 11.85
CA ASN A 156 -8.19 -7.11 12.75
C ASN A 156 -8.31 -8.60 12.36
N ASN A 157 -8.05 -8.93 11.09
CA ASN A 157 -8.09 -10.33 10.61
C ASN A 157 -6.69 -10.95 10.46
N GLY A 158 -5.64 -10.32 11.02
CA GLY A 158 -4.26 -10.83 10.95
C GLY A 158 -3.67 -10.86 9.54
N ILE A 159 -4.23 -10.06 8.62
CA ILE A 159 -3.79 -9.98 7.23
C ILE A 159 -2.83 -8.79 7.09
N ALA A 160 -1.74 -8.98 6.38
CA ALA A 160 -0.72 -7.94 6.18
C ALA A 160 -1.30 -6.71 5.46
N ASP A 161 -1.00 -5.53 5.98
CA ASP A 161 -1.53 -4.24 5.53
C ASP A 161 -1.06 -3.84 4.12
N GLU A 162 0.08 -4.37 3.65
CA GLU A 162 0.55 -4.15 2.28
C GLU A 162 -0.48 -4.62 1.24
N LEU A 163 -1.28 -5.64 1.57
CA LEU A 163 -2.32 -6.17 0.68
C LEU A 163 -3.46 -5.17 0.45
N ALA A 164 -3.70 -4.22 1.38
CA ALA A 164 -4.67 -3.14 1.16
C ALA A 164 -4.32 -2.30 -0.06
N SER A 165 -3.04 -1.97 -0.23
CA SER A 165 -2.59 -1.21 -1.39
C SER A 165 -2.72 -2.01 -2.69
N GLU A 166 -2.46 -3.32 -2.66
CA GLU A 166 -2.64 -4.18 -3.83
C GLU A 166 -4.12 -4.34 -4.20
N MET A 167 -5.01 -4.55 -3.20
CA MET A 167 -6.47 -4.58 -3.43
C MET A 167 -6.96 -3.29 -4.09
N ALA A 168 -6.52 -2.13 -3.56
CA ALA A 168 -6.86 -0.84 -4.14
C ALA A 168 -6.32 -0.68 -5.57
N ASP A 169 -5.11 -1.16 -5.85
CA ASP A 169 -4.53 -1.13 -7.20
C ASP A 169 -5.26 -2.06 -8.19
N ILE A 170 -5.72 -3.23 -7.75
CA ILE A 170 -6.51 -4.17 -8.56
C ILE A 170 -7.82 -3.52 -8.99
N LEU A 171 -8.54 -2.92 -8.05
CA LEU A 171 -9.86 -2.36 -8.27
C LEU A 171 -9.86 -0.86 -8.62
N ALA A 172 -8.69 -0.22 -8.79
CA ALA A 172 -8.57 1.24 -8.99
C ALA A 172 -9.37 1.81 -10.16
N SER A 173 -9.71 0.97 -11.15
CA SER A 173 -10.55 1.37 -12.28
C SER A 173 -12.04 1.24 -12.00
N LYS A 174 -12.43 0.54 -10.95
CA LYS A 174 -13.83 0.24 -10.58
C LYS A 174 -14.27 1.03 -9.34
N ILE A 175 -13.37 1.18 -8.35
CA ILE A 175 -13.64 1.76 -7.03
C ILE A 175 -12.57 2.79 -6.69
N ASP A 176 -12.98 3.94 -6.21
CA ASP A 176 -12.10 4.86 -5.48
C ASP A 176 -12.18 4.51 -3.99
N PHE A 177 -11.15 3.81 -3.47
CA PHE A 177 -11.13 3.29 -2.10
C PHE A 177 -11.20 4.38 -1.02
N ASN A 178 -10.97 5.64 -1.35
CA ASN A 178 -11.10 6.73 -0.38
C ASN A 178 -12.48 7.37 -0.35
N ARG A 179 -13.22 7.23 -1.45
CA ARG A 179 -14.48 7.92 -1.62
C ARG A 179 -15.68 7.00 -1.65
N ASP A 180 -15.51 5.86 -2.28
CA ASP A 180 -16.64 4.98 -2.62
C ASP A 180 -16.89 3.90 -1.57
N ILE A 181 -15.92 3.58 -0.70
CA ILE A 181 -16.08 2.54 0.33
C ILE A 181 -17.11 2.97 1.37
N ARG A 182 -17.99 2.03 1.72
CA ARG A 182 -19.01 2.20 2.75
C ARG A 182 -18.76 1.22 3.90
N SER A 183 -19.16 1.61 5.11
CA SER A 183 -19.21 0.69 6.25
C SER A 183 -20.08 -0.50 5.90
N GLY A 184 -19.64 -1.71 6.26
CA GLY A 184 -20.28 -2.96 5.86
C GLY A 184 -19.76 -3.54 4.53
N ALA A 185 -18.88 -2.86 3.81
CA ALA A 185 -18.19 -3.45 2.67
C ALA A 185 -17.40 -4.69 3.11
N ARG A 186 -17.36 -5.73 2.27
CA ARG A 186 -16.71 -7.01 2.58
C ARG A 186 -15.65 -7.33 1.55
N PHE A 187 -14.64 -8.07 1.99
CA PHE A 187 -13.64 -8.61 1.10
C PHE A 187 -13.31 -10.06 1.44
N SER A 188 -12.89 -10.82 0.42
CA SER A 188 -12.27 -12.13 0.53
C SER A 188 -11.09 -12.18 -0.43
N ILE A 189 -9.92 -12.62 0.03
CA ILE A 189 -8.71 -12.67 -0.78
C ILE A 189 -8.01 -14.02 -0.63
N ILE A 190 -7.41 -14.47 -1.73
CA ILE A 190 -6.44 -15.55 -1.76
C ILE A 190 -5.11 -14.90 -2.18
N TYR A 191 -4.09 -15.06 -1.36
CA TYR A 191 -2.79 -14.44 -1.60
C TYR A 191 -1.65 -15.39 -1.29
N SER A 192 -0.52 -15.20 -1.95
CA SER A 192 0.70 -15.93 -1.60
C SER A 192 1.39 -15.28 -0.41
N ALA A 193 2.00 -16.10 0.44
CA ALA A 193 2.85 -15.67 1.54
C ALA A 193 4.14 -16.48 1.53
N ASN A 194 5.22 -15.84 1.91
CA ASN A 194 6.54 -16.45 2.00
C ASN A 194 6.84 -16.83 3.45
N PHE A 195 7.33 -18.03 3.65
CA PHE A 195 7.69 -18.58 4.97
C PHE A 195 9.13 -19.04 4.96
N SER A 196 9.81 -18.90 6.09
CA SER A 196 11.08 -19.57 6.42
C SER A 196 10.90 -20.30 7.75
N ASP A 197 11.25 -21.59 7.79
CA ASP A 197 11.13 -22.43 8.99
C ASP A 197 9.75 -22.27 9.68
N ASN A 198 8.67 -22.36 8.89
CA ASN A 198 7.28 -22.15 9.28
C ASN A 198 6.94 -20.74 9.81
N THR A 199 7.90 -19.82 9.85
CA THR A 199 7.66 -18.42 10.25
C THR A 199 7.23 -17.60 9.03
N TYR A 200 6.14 -16.82 9.17
CA TYR A 200 5.71 -15.86 8.16
C TYR A 200 6.78 -14.76 7.98
N ILE A 201 7.14 -14.51 6.74
CA ILE A 201 8.17 -13.54 6.36
C ILE A 201 7.59 -12.31 5.66
N SER A 202 6.75 -12.54 4.66
CA SER A 202 6.13 -11.44 3.90
C SER A 202 4.91 -11.93 3.13
N SER A 203 3.97 -11.02 2.86
CA SER A 203 2.96 -11.26 1.83
C SER A 203 3.59 -11.26 0.44
N GLY A 204 2.97 -12.02 -0.45
CA GLY A 204 3.22 -11.99 -1.87
C GLY A 204 2.09 -11.31 -2.60
N ARG A 205 1.72 -11.83 -3.78
CA ARG A 205 0.64 -11.28 -4.63
C ARG A 205 -0.73 -11.84 -4.25
N ILE A 206 -1.75 -11.05 -4.46
CA ILE A 206 -3.14 -11.52 -4.45
C ILE A 206 -3.36 -12.36 -5.71
N HIS A 207 -3.86 -13.59 -5.54
CA HIS A 207 -4.21 -14.51 -6.64
C HIS A 207 -5.68 -14.40 -7.01
N ALA A 208 -6.55 -14.15 -6.02
CA ALA A 208 -7.97 -13.90 -6.25
C ALA A 208 -8.49 -12.93 -5.22
N LEU A 209 -9.43 -12.09 -5.62
CA LEU A 209 -10.07 -11.06 -4.81
C LEU A 209 -11.56 -11.07 -5.10
N GLU A 210 -12.38 -11.11 -4.06
CA GLU A 210 -13.77 -10.74 -4.07
C GLU A 210 -13.96 -9.53 -3.17
N PHE A 211 -14.69 -8.53 -3.65
CA PHE A 211 -14.95 -7.30 -2.92
C PHE A 211 -16.39 -6.87 -3.14
N THR A 212 -17.16 -6.75 -2.07
CA THR A 212 -18.55 -6.30 -2.11
C THR A 212 -18.68 -4.94 -1.44
N ASN A 213 -19.23 -3.96 -2.13
CA ASN A 213 -19.45 -2.62 -1.61
C ASN A 213 -20.81 -2.10 -2.07
N ASN A 214 -21.66 -1.71 -1.14
CA ASN A 214 -23.00 -1.20 -1.43
C ASN A 214 -23.81 -2.11 -2.36
N GLY A 215 -23.78 -3.43 -2.12
CA GLY A 215 -24.47 -4.45 -2.93
C GLY A 215 -23.79 -4.77 -4.26
N GLN A 216 -22.80 -3.99 -4.69
CA GLN A 216 -22.03 -4.26 -5.91
C GLN A 216 -20.84 -5.18 -5.62
N GLU A 217 -20.76 -6.28 -6.35
CA GLU A 217 -19.69 -7.27 -6.23
C GLU A 217 -18.65 -7.10 -7.34
N TYR A 218 -17.37 -7.26 -6.98
CA TYR A 218 -16.23 -7.23 -7.88
C TYR A 218 -15.37 -8.45 -7.62
N ARG A 219 -15.10 -9.24 -8.65
CA ARG A 219 -14.20 -10.40 -8.60
C ARG A 219 -13.03 -10.21 -9.53
N ALA A 220 -11.84 -10.56 -9.07
CA ALA A 220 -10.61 -10.44 -9.82
C ALA A 220 -9.73 -11.66 -9.61
N TYR A 221 -9.21 -12.22 -10.70
CA TYR A 221 -8.33 -13.38 -10.71
C TYR A 221 -7.03 -13.03 -11.41
N LEU A 222 -5.91 -13.34 -10.75
CA LEU A 222 -4.59 -13.16 -11.34
C LEU A 222 -4.37 -14.22 -12.43
N PHE A 223 -3.97 -13.77 -13.60
CA PHE A 223 -3.50 -14.62 -14.68
C PHE A 223 -2.15 -14.13 -15.20
N GLU A 224 -1.22 -15.05 -15.34
CA GLU A 224 0.09 -14.82 -15.94
C GLU A 224 0.12 -15.57 -17.27
N ASP A 225 0.23 -14.82 -18.36
CA ASP A 225 0.37 -15.33 -19.70
C ASP A 225 1.84 -15.71 -19.91
N GLU A 226 2.11 -17.00 -20.02
CA GLU A 226 3.47 -17.55 -20.11
C GLU A 226 4.16 -17.18 -21.42
N ASP A 227 3.41 -16.98 -22.50
CA ASP A 227 3.98 -16.60 -23.81
C ASP A 227 4.45 -15.16 -23.82
N THR A 228 3.59 -14.26 -23.34
CA THR A 228 3.88 -12.82 -23.34
C THR A 228 4.60 -12.33 -22.08
N LYS A 229 4.74 -13.19 -21.06
CA LYS A 229 5.23 -12.87 -19.70
C LYS A 229 4.48 -11.69 -19.07
N ARG A 230 3.25 -11.45 -19.51
CA ARG A 230 2.37 -10.43 -18.95
C ARG A 230 1.47 -11.03 -17.91
N SER A 231 1.33 -10.34 -16.79
CA SER A 231 0.37 -10.68 -15.75
C SER A 231 -0.68 -9.59 -15.60
N GLY A 232 -1.90 -10.00 -15.31
CA GLY A 232 -3.02 -9.08 -15.11
C GLY A 232 -4.11 -9.70 -14.25
N TYR A 233 -5.05 -8.85 -13.85
CA TYR A 233 -6.23 -9.30 -13.13
C TYR A 233 -7.44 -9.25 -14.07
N TYR A 234 -8.22 -10.33 -14.06
CA TYR A 234 -9.34 -10.53 -14.96
C TYR A 234 -10.58 -10.93 -14.18
N THR A 235 -11.75 -10.56 -14.70
CA THR A 235 -13.04 -11.04 -14.19
C THR A 235 -13.17 -12.53 -14.44
N GLU A 236 -14.22 -13.13 -13.90
CA GLU A 236 -14.54 -14.54 -14.12
C GLU A 236 -14.67 -14.92 -15.60
N ASN A 237 -15.15 -13.99 -16.43
CA ASN A 237 -15.33 -14.15 -17.87
C ASN A 237 -14.05 -13.90 -18.69
N GLY A 238 -12.94 -13.56 -18.03
CA GLY A 238 -11.69 -13.25 -18.71
C GLY A 238 -11.60 -11.82 -19.23
N GLU A 239 -12.49 -10.92 -18.81
CA GLU A 239 -12.40 -9.50 -19.11
C GLU A 239 -11.35 -8.85 -18.17
N ASN A 240 -10.56 -7.91 -18.68
CA ASN A 240 -9.60 -7.21 -17.85
C ASN A 240 -10.32 -6.36 -16.80
N ILE A 241 -10.02 -6.58 -15.51
CA ILE A 241 -10.66 -5.80 -14.45
C ILE A 241 -10.20 -4.34 -14.46
N LYS A 242 -9.00 -4.09 -14.93
CA LYS A 242 -8.51 -2.73 -15.13
C LYS A 242 -9.11 -2.15 -16.39
N ASN A 243 -9.83 -1.06 -16.25
CA ASN A 243 -10.16 -0.24 -17.41
C ASN A 243 -8.87 0.28 -18.05
N ALA A 244 -8.94 0.64 -19.33
CA ALA A 244 -7.83 1.30 -20.01
C ALA A 244 -7.38 2.59 -19.29
N PHE A 245 -8.23 3.16 -18.42
CA PHE A 245 -7.95 4.36 -17.64
C PHE A 245 -8.30 4.15 -16.16
N LEU A 246 -7.44 4.61 -15.26
CA LEU A 246 -7.73 4.72 -13.83
C LEU A 246 -8.82 5.78 -13.59
N ARG A 247 -9.65 5.59 -12.59
CA ARG A 247 -10.68 6.59 -12.19
C ARG A 247 -10.05 7.85 -11.58
N SER A 248 -8.90 7.73 -10.93
CA SER A 248 -8.18 8.84 -10.31
C SER A 248 -6.69 8.77 -10.63
N PRO A 249 -6.04 9.93 -10.90
CA PRO A 249 -4.59 10.01 -11.04
C PRO A 249 -3.83 9.99 -9.72
N LEU A 250 -4.53 9.98 -8.58
CA LEU A 250 -3.96 9.93 -7.24
C LEU A 250 -4.53 8.73 -6.48
N LYS A 251 -3.68 8.04 -5.70
CA LYS A 251 -4.15 6.91 -4.87
C LYS A 251 -5.06 7.37 -3.74
N PHE A 252 -4.74 8.52 -3.14
CA PHE A 252 -5.43 9.05 -1.97
C PHE A 252 -5.66 10.56 -2.16
N SER A 253 -6.89 10.94 -2.49
CA SER A 253 -7.23 12.35 -2.72
C SER A 253 -8.73 12.58 -2.60
N ARG A 254 -9.08 13.79 -2.17
CA ARG A 254 -10.46 14.26 -2.16
C ARG A 254 -10.69 15.20 -3.35
N VAL A 255 -11.80 15.02 -4.07
CA VAL A 255 -12.23 16.00 -5.06
C VAL A 255 -12.64 17.28 -4.33
N THR A 256 -11.90 18.34 -4.55
CA THR A 256 -12.18 19.68 -3.96
C THR A 256 -12.99 20.55 -4.91
N SER A 257 -12.92 20.29 -6.21
CA SER A 257 -13.74 20.96 -7.21
C SER A 257 -13.98 20.09 -8.44
N GLY A 258 -15.24 19.92 -8.81
CA GLY A 258 -15.64 19.13 -9.98
C GLY A 258 -15.56 19.91 -11.29
N PHE A 259 -15.76 19.18 -12.40
CA PHE A 259 -15.96 19.76 -13.73
C PHE A 259 -17.23 20.62 -13.77
N SER A 260 -17.13 21.83 -14.34
CA SER A 260 -18.28 22.74 -14.44
C SER A 260 -18.16 23.60 -15.69
N LYS A 261 -19.28 23.72 -16.40
CA LYS A 261 -19.36 24.64 -17.55
C LYS A 261 -19.31 26.11 -17.12
N ARG A 262 -19.75 26.44 -15.88
CA ARG A 262 -19.80 27.80 -15.34
C ARG A 262 -19.71 27.77 -13.83
N ARG A 263 -18.64 28.36 -13.25
CA ARG A 263 -18.49 28.58 -11.80
C ARG A 263 -17.81 29.93 -11.54
N LEU A 264 -17.99 30.49 -10.36
CA LEU A 264 -17.22 31.65 -9.93
C LEU A 264 -15.78 31.21 -9.67
N HIS A 265 -14.83 31.83 -10.40
CA HIS A 265 -13.42 31.48 -10.26
C HIS A 265 -12.87 32.00 -8.92
N PRO A 266 -12.26 31.15 -8.06
CA PRO A 266 -11.90 31.55 -6.69
C PRO A 266 -10.88 32.71 -6.63
N VAL A 267 -9.97 32.79 -7.61
CA VAL A 267 -8.95 33.84 -7.68
C VAL A 267 -9.44 35.05 -8.46
N LEU A 268 -9.99 34.83 -9.65
CA LEU A 268 -10.34 35.90 -10.57
C LEU A 268 -11.70 36.58 -10.26
N LYS A 269 -12.51 35.96 -9.37
CA LYS A 269 -13.87 36.42 -9.03
C LYS A 269 -14.78 36.69 -10.24
N LYS A 270 -14.51 35.96 -11.34
CA LYS A 270 -15.29 36.01 -12.58
C LYS A 270 -15.88 34.64 -12.90
N TRP A 271 -17.04 34.63 -13.54
CA TRP A 271 -17.65 33.37 -14.00
C TRP A 271 -16.82 32.75 -15.11
N ARG A 272 -16.35 31.50 -14.89
CA ARG A 272 -15.52 30.77 -15.85
C ARG A 272 -15.80 29.28 -15.77
N ALA A 273 -15.60 28.59 -16.89
CA ALA A 273 -15.66 27.14 -16.92
C ALA A 273 -14.49 26.52 -16.13
N HIS A 274 -14.74 25.46 -15.39
CA HIS A 274 -13.75 24.57 -14.84
C HIS A 274 -13.67 23.30 -15.69
N LYS A 275 -12.66 23.23 -16.53
CA LYS A 275 -12.52 22.22 -17.58
C LYS A 275 -11.83 20.93 -17.11
N GLY A 276 -11.77 20.70 -15.80
CA GLY A 276 -11.15 19.54 -15.18
C GLY A 276 -11.73 19.26 -13.79
N ILE A 277 -11.04 18.41 -13.05
CA ILE A 277 -11.29 18.11 -11.64
C ILE A 277 -10.09 18.53 -10.83
N ASP A 278 -10.31 19.19 -9.69
CA ASP A 278 -9.27 19.50 -8.73
C ASP A 278 -9.28 18.45 -7.61
N TYR A 279 -8.15 17.77 -7.44
CA TYR A 279 -7.91 16.82 -6.37
C TYR A 279 -7.05 17.47 -5.29
N GLY A 280 -7.62 17.72 -4.11
CA GLY A 280 -6.88 18.22 -2.95
C GLY A 280 -5.96 17.13 -2.40
N ALA A 281 -4.66 17.42 -2.35
CA ALA A 281 -3.66 16.53 -1.79
C ALA A 281 -2.44 17.35 -1.34
N ALA A 282 -1.67 16.82 -0.37
CA ALA A 282 -0.45 17.45 0.12
C ALA A 282 0.60 17.59 -1.00
N THR A 283 1.39 18.67 -0.93
CA THR A 283 2.55 18.84 -1.83
C THR A 283 3.46 17.64 -1.73
N GLY A 284 3.87 17.10 -2.90
CA GLY A 284 4.72 15.91 -2.97
C GLY A 284 3.95 14.59 -3.10
N THR A 285 2.62 14.57 -3.01
CA THR A 285 1.81 13.37 -3.30
C THR A 285 2.08 12.89 -4.72
N PRO A 286 2.38 11.59 -4.94
CA PRO A 286 2.66 11.05 -6.26
C PRO A 286 1.44 11.15 -7.19
N ILE A 287 1.67 11.59 -8.43
CA ILE A 287 0.69 11.65 -9.52
C ILE A 287 0.99 10.52 -10.50
N MET A 288 -0.02 9.73 -10.84
CA MET A 288 0.09 8.60 -11.76
C MET A 288 -0.47 8.95 -13.14
N ALA A 289 0.13 8.38 -14.19
CA ALA A 289 -0.50 8.32 -15.50
C ALA A 289 -1.75 7.43 -15.42
N VAL A 290 -2.91 7.96 -15.77
CA VAL A 290 -4.18 7.21 -15.69
C VAL A 290 -4.29 6.10 -16.74
N SER A 291 -3.48 6.13 -17.78
CA SER A 291 -3.39 5.10 -18.83
C SER A 291 -2.01 5.09 -19.46
N LYS A 292 -1.68 4.02 -20.18
CA LYS A 292 -0.50 3.99 -21.04
C LYS A 292 -0.60 5.09 -22.09
N GLY A 293 0.53 5.69 -22.43
CA GLY A 293 0.54 6.77 -23.44
C GLY A 293 1.93 7.31 -23.70
N THR A 294 1.97 8.44 -24.41
CA THR A 294 3.22 9.15 -24.75
C THR A 294 3.10 10.59 -24.26
N ILE A 295 4.13 11.08 -23.57
CA ILE A 295 4.18 12.46 -23.11
C ILE A 295 4.24 13.38 -24.33
N ARG A 296 3.17 14.16 -24.54
CA ARG A 296 3.08 15.17 -25.59
C ARG A 296 3.76 16.47 -25.19
N TYR A 297 3.61 16.83 -23.92
CA TYR A 297 4.19 18.03 -23.34
C TYR A 297 4.60 17.82 -21.88
N ILE A 298 5.72 18.38 -21.51
CA ILE A 298 6.21 18.46 -20.14
C ILE A 298 6.99 19.78 -19.98
N GLY A 299 6.58 20.63 -19.05
CA GLY A 299 7.17 21.96 -18.85
C GLY A 299 6.20 22.90 -18.14
N SER A 300 6.59 24.16 -17.93
CA SER A 300 5.70 25.20 -17.44
C SER A 300 4.77 25.72 -18.53
N LYS A 301 3.49 25.97 -18.18
CA LYS A 301 2.47 26.41 -19.14
C LYS A 301 1.49 27.40 -18.50
N GLY A 302 1.88 28.68 -18.48
CA GLY A 302 1.03 29.78 -18.01
C GLY A 302 0.34 29.50 -16.65
N ALA A 303 -0.96 29.67 -16.59
CA ALA A 303 -1.77 29.46 -15.39
C ALA A 303 -1.73 28.02 -14.84
N TYR A 304 -1.45 27.01 -15.67
CA TYR A 304 -1.29 25.62 -15.23
C TYR A 304 -0.02 25.38 -14.40
N GLY A 305 0.96 26.30 -14.43
CA GLY A 305 2.25 26.09 -13.80
C GLY A 305 3.01 24.93 -14.41
N ARG A 306 3.67 24.08 -13.58
CA ARG A 306 4.30 22.83 -14.04
C ARG A 306 3.22 21.87 -14.50
N PHE A 307 3.38 21.38 -15.73
CA PHE A 307 2.30 20.75 -16.48
C PHE A 307 2.81 19.57 -17.29
N ILE A 308 2.00 18.52 -17.36
CA ILE A 308 2.20 17.34 -18.22
C ILE A 308 0.95 17.13 -19.06
N GLU A 309 1.10 16.85 -20.35
CA GLU A 309 0.05 16.35 -21.22
C GLU A 309 0.48 14.99 -21.79
N ILE A 310 -0.37 13.99 -21.65
CA ILE A 310 -0.15 12.64 -22.16
C ILE A 310 -1.19 12.37 -23.24
N ARG A 311 -0.71 11.91 -24.41
CA ARG A 311 -1.55 11.38 -25.48
C ARG A 311 -1.69 9.88 -25.31
N HIS A 312 -2.91 9.40 -25.27
CA HIS A 312 -3.32 8.00 -25.21
C HIS A 312 -3.82 7.52 -26.58
N GLN A 313 -4.32 6.29 -26.62
CA GLN A 313 -4.99 5.74 -27.81
C GLN A 313 -6.40 6.36 -28.01
N ASN A 314 -7.01 6.13 -29.15
CA ASN A 314 -8.39 6.49 -29.48
C ASN A 314 -8.73 7.98 -29.25
N GLY A 315 -7.81 8.88 -29.62
CA GLY A 315 -8.04 10.33 -29.53
C GLY A 315 -8.11 10.91 -28.12
N VAL A 316 -7.75 10.12 -27.10
CA VAL A 316 -7.78 10.55 -25.69
C VAL A 316 -6.47 11.23 -25.32
N SER A 317 -6.55 12.31 -24.56
CA SER A 317 -5.42 12.95 -23.89
C SER A 317 -5.78 13.29 -22.45
N THR A 318 -4.78 13.30 -21.57
CA THR A 318 -4.94 13.74 -20.18
C THR A 318 -3.92 14.80 -19.83
N ARG A 319 -4.32 15.71 -18.92
CA ARG A 319 -3.50 16.83 -18.50
C ARG A 319 -3.41 16.88 -16.98
N TYR A 320 -2.22 17.20 -16.50
CA TYR A 320 -1.87 17.24 -15.08
C TYR A 320 -1.17 18.56 -14.81
N ALA A 321 -1.73 19.39 -13.94
CA ALA A 321 -1.26 20.75 -13.69
C ALA A 321 -0.97 21.02 -12.21
N HIS A 322 -0.36 22.16 -11.93
CA HIS A 322 0.06 22.65 -10.61
C HIS A 322 1.09 21.76 -9.91
N LEU A 323 1.90 21.00 -10.67
CA LEU A 323 2.89 20.08 -10.11
C LEU A 323 3.97 20.82 -9.31
N SER A 324 4.52 20.14 -8.28
CA SER A 324 5.73 20.60 -7.57
C SER A 324 7.00 20.23 -8.32
N ARG A 325 7.03 19.05 -8.92
CA ARG A 325 8.14 18.52 -9.73
C ARG A 325 7.69 17.39 -10.63
N TYR A 326 8.45 17.12 -11.67
CA TYR A 326 8.28 15.97 -12.57
C TYR A 326 8.96 14.72 -11.99
N ALA A 327 8.53 13.54 -12.39
CA ALA A 327 9.29 12.32 -12.12
C ALA A 327 10.60 12.32 -12.92
N LYS A 328 11.62 11.67 -12.36
CA LYS A 328 12.96 11.61 -12.97
C LYS A 328 12.91 10.93 -14.35
N LYS A 329 13.78 11.36 -15.27
CA LYS A 329 13.98 10.80 -16.63
C LYS A 329 12.79 10.96 -17.59
N LEU A 330 11.72 11.68 -17.24
CA LEU A 330 10.62 11.96 -18.16
C LEU A 330 10.94 13.18 -19.05
N LYS A 331 10.65 13.04 -20.36
CA LYS A 331 10.76 14.10 -21.36
C LYS A 331 9.65 13.97 -22.40
N LYS A 332 9.44 14.98 -23.23
CA LYS A 332 8.55 14.89 -24.41
C LYS A 332 8.93 13.65 -25.23
N GLY A 333 7.95 12.87 -25.64
CA GLY A 333 8.13 11.61 -26.36
C GLY A 333 8.33 10.37 -25.48
N SER A 334 8.53 10.52 -24.15
CA SER A 334 8.62 9.36 -23.24
C SER A 334 7.31 8.57 -23.26
N LYS A 335 7.41 7.24 -23.38
CA LYS A 335 6.30 6.32 -23.14
C LYS A 335 6.09 6.16 -21.63
N VAL A 336 4.86 6.11 -21.22
CA VAL A 336 4.46 5.87 -19.81
C VAL A 336 3.42 4.75 -19.75
N GLU A 337 3.48 3.97 -18.68
CA GLU A 337 2.54 2.91 -18.41
C GLU A 337 1.43 3.41 -17.46
N GLN A 338 0.27 2.74 -17.44
CA GLN A 338 -0.79 3.01 -16.49
C GLN A 338 -0.28 2.81 -15.05
N GLY A 339 -0.56 3.76 -14.16
CA GLY A 339 -0.09 3.73 -12.76
C GLY A 339 1.35 4.22 -12.58
N GLN A 340 2.09 4.50 -13.65
CA GLN A 340 3.44 5.03 -13.54
C GLN A 340 3.42 6.44 -12.94
N ILE A 341 4.28 6.70 -11.94
CA ILE A 341 4.45 8.04 -11.36
C ILE A 341 5.06 8.96 -12.41
N ILE A 342 4.37 10.07 -12.71
CA ILE A 342 4.78 11.06 -13.72
C ILE A 342 5.19 12.40 -13.10
N GLY A 343 4.78 12.66 -11.86
CA GLY A 343 5.08 13.89 -11.15
C GLY A 343 4.52 13.88 -9.74
N TYR A 344 4.49 15.04 -9.13
CA TYR A 344 4.07 15.18 -7.74
C TYR A 344 3.23 16.45 -7.58
N VAL A 345 2.18 16.36 -6.76
CA VAL A 345 1.29 17.47 -6.44
C VAL A 345 2.06 18.67 -5.92
N GLY A 346 1.63 19.85 -6.29
CA GLY A 346 2.20 21.12 -5.83
C GLY A 346 1.20 22.26 -5.84
N LYS A 347 1.73 23.46 -6.00
CA LYS A 347 0.98 24.75 -6.03
C LYS A 347 1.57 25.69 -7.08
N SER A 348 2.13 25.16 -8.18
CA SER A 348 2.73 26.01 -9.22
C SER A 348 1.66 26.63 -10.11
N GLY A 349 1.96 27.81 -10.71
CA GLY A 349 0.99 28.54 -11.52
C GLY A 349 -0.12 29.22 -10.73
N MET A 350 -1.33 29.30 -11.28
CA MET A 350 -2.47 29.99 -10.67
C MET A 350 -3.29 29.05 -9.75
N ALA A 351 -2.72 28.70 -8.60
CA ALA A 351 -3.32 27.84 -7.61
C ALA A 351 -3.42 28.53 -6.24
N THR A 352 -4.53 28.37 -5.52
CA THR A 352 -4.76 28.93 -4.18
C THR A 352 -4.14 28.10 -3.07
N GLY A 353 -4.01 26.79 -3.27
CA GLY A 353 -3.45 25.82 -2.34
C GLY A 353 -2.91 24.59 -3.07
N PRO A 354 -2.26 23.65 -2.36
CA PRO A 354 -1.79 22.44 -2.97
C PRO A 354 -2.94 21.57 -3.50
N HIS A 355 -2.93 21.26 -4.79
CA HIS A 355 -3.88 20.37 -5.46
C HIS A 355 -3.35 19.92 -6.82
N LEU A 356 -3.94 18.87 -7.37
CA LEU A 356 -3.78 18.48 -8.75
C LEU A 356 -4.99 18.95 -9.55
N HIS A 357 -4.78 19.79 -10.57
CA HIS A 357 -5.78 20.02 -11.61
C HIS A 357 -5.60 18.97 -12.70
N TYR A 358 -6.67 18.19 -12.94
CA TYR A 358 -6.70 17.08 -13.87
C TYR A 358 -7.76 17.27 -14.95
N GLU A 359 -7.37 17.20 -16.24
CA GLU A 359 -8.29 17.26 -17.37
C GLU A 359 -8.25 15.95 -18.16
N PHE A 360 -9.41 15.54 -18.65
CA PHE A 360 -9.61 14.43 -19.58
C PHE A 360 -10.17 14.98 -20.88
N LEU A 361 -9.52 14.65 -22.01
CA LEU A 361 -9.89 15.15 -23.31
C LEU A 361 -10.19 13.99 -24.26
N VAL A 362 -11.29 14.12 -25.00
CA VAL A 362 -11.65 13.22 -26.10
C VAL A 362 -11.68 14.05 -27.39
N ASN A 363 -10.87 13.66 -28.37
CA ASN A 363 -10.71 14.37 -29.65
C ASN A 363 -10.43 15.88 -29.43
N GLY A 364 -9.56 16.20 -28.47
CA GLY A 364 -9.15 17.56 -28.14
C GLY A 364 -10.13 18.39 -27.30
N ARG A 365 -11.33 17.88 -27.00
CA ARG A 365 -12.33 18.56 -26.18
C ARG A 365 -12.30 18.03 -24.73
N GLN A 366 -12.27 18.94 -23.76
CA GLN A 366 -12.37 18.57 -22.35
C GLN A 366 -13.77 18.03 -22.03
N VAL A 367 -13.80 16.87 -21.39
CA VAL A 367 -15.02 16.24 -20.86
C VAL A 367 -14.91 16.06 -19.37
N ASP A 368 -16.03 15.84 -18.70
CA ASP A 368 -16.06 15.55 -17.27
C ASP A 368 -15.35 14.20 -16.99
N PRO A 369 -14.18 14.20 -16.32
CA PRO A 369 -13.45 12.97 -16.06
C PRO A 369 -14.23 11.95 -15.23
N SER A 370 -15.18 12.40 -14.38
CA SER A 370 -15.99 11.51 -13.54
C SER A 370 -17.05 10.74 -14.33
N LYS A 371 -17.40 11.22 -15.52
CA LYS A 371 -18.40 10.66 -16.44
C LYS A 371 -17.79 10.06 -17.69
N ALA A 372 -16.48 10.20 -17.88
CA ALA A 372 -15.79 9.69 -19.06
C ALA A 372 -15.94 8.15 -19.14
N VAL A 373 -16.56 7.66 -20.18
CA VAL A 373 -16.62 6.22 -20.46
C VAL A 373 -15.25 5.77 -20.93
N THR A 374 -14.60 4.95 -20.12
CA THR A 374 -13.29 4.40 -20.44
C THR A 374 -13.43 2.95 -20.90
N PRO A 375 -12.89 2.58 -22.06
CA PRO A 375 -12.98 1.19 -22.53
C PRO A 375 -12.27 0.25 -21.55
N PRO A 376 -12.69 -1.01 -21.44
CA PRO A 376 -11.95 -2.01 -20.68
C PRO A 376 -10.56 -2.23 -21.29
N GLY A 377 -9.63 -2.73 -20.48
CA GLY A 377 -8.36 -3.24 -20.98
C GLY A 377 -8.57 -4.47 -21.87
N PRO A 378 -7.53 -4.92 -22.60
CA PRO A 378 -7.65 -6.09 -23.45
C PRO A 378 -8.04 -7.31 -22.60
N PRO A 379 -9.04 -8.11 -23.02
CA PRO A 379 -9.41 -9.35 -22.33
C PRO A 379 -8.31 -10.41 -22.50
N ILE A 380 -8.50 -11.53 -21.85
CA ILE A 380 -7.69 -12.74 -22.10
C ILE A 380 -7.89 -13.16 -23.56
N ARG A 381 -6.79 -13.50 -24.21
CA ARG A 381 -6.82 -14.02 -25.59
C ARG A 381 -7.67 -15.28 -25.64
N ALA A 382 -8.41 -15.46 -26.73
CA ALA A 382 -9.34 -16.59 -26.89
C ALA A 382 -8.65 -17.96 -26.76
N ASP A 383 -7.43 -18.09 -27.30
CA ASP A 383 -6.61 -19.31 -27.24
C ASP A 383 -6.06 -19.61 -25.82
N ARG A 384 -6.07 -18.64 -24.90
CA ARG A 384 -5.62 -18.81 -23.49
C ARG A 384 -6.79 -18.94 -22.50
N LYS A 385 -8.02 -18.84 -22.95
CA LYS A 385 -9.20 -18.82 -22.08
C LYS A 385 -9.36 -20.14 -21.30
N ASN A 386 -9.09 -21.26 -21.92
CA ASN A 386 -9.15 -22.57 -21.24
C ASN A 386 -8.11 -22.68 -20.14
N GLU A 387 -6.87 -22.25 -20.39
CA GLU A 387 -5.83 -22.22 -19.37
C GLU A 387 -6.19 -21.30 -18.19
N PHE A 388 -6.72 -20.11 -18.48
CA PHE A 388 -7.22 -19.21 -17.45
C PHE A 388 -8.28 -19.88 -16.57
N ASN A 389 -9.28 -20.53 -17.18
CA ASN A 389 -10.34 -21.20 -16.45
C ASN A 389 -9.79 -22.32 -15.55
N LEU A 390 -8.86 -23.15 -16.06
CA LEU A 390 -8.23 -24.21 -15.27
C LEU A 390 -7.42 -23.63 -14.09
N LYS A 391 -6.56 -22.62 -14.35
CA LYS A 391 -5.71 -22.01 -13.31
C LYS A 391 -6.54 -21.28 -12.23
N THR A 392 -7.72 -20.77 -12.56
CA THR A 392 -8.55 -20.01 -11.61
C THR A 392 -9.67 -20.83 -10.95
N ALA A 393 -9.95 -22.06 -11.42
CA ALA A 393 -11.06 -22.87 -10.92
C ALA A 393 -11.04 -23.09 -9.39
N SER A 394 -9.89 -23.48 -8.84
CA SER A 394 -9.75 -23.68 -7.39
C SER A 394 -9.98 -22.39 -6.60
N ALA A 395 -9.47 -21.27 -7.10
CA ALA A 395 -9.65 -19.97 -6.46
C ALA A 395 -11.11 -19.51 -6.50
N LYS A 396 -11.82 -19.73 -7.61
CA LYS A 396 -13.26 -19.46 -7.74
C LYS A 396 -14.07 -20.24 -6.70
N ASN A 397 -13.82 -21.56 -6.59
CA ASN A 397 -14.51 -22.41 -5.64
C ASN A 397 -14.23 -22.01 -4.18
N LEU A 398 -13.00 -21.61 -3.87
CA LEU A 398 -12.63 -21.20 -2.52
C LEU A 398 -13.26 -19.87 -2.14
N LEU A 399 -13.24 -18.86 -3.04
CA LEU A 399 -13.89 -17.57 -2.78
C LEU A 399 -15.41 -17.74 -2.58
N ALA A 400 -16.08 -18.57 -3.37
CA ALA A 400 -17.50 -18.88 -3.23
C ALA A 400 -17.83 -19.44 -1.83
N ARG A 401 -16.96 -20.32 -1.28
CA ARG A 401 -17.13 -20.86 0.07
C ARG A 401 -16.90 -19.81 1.16
N LEU A 402 -15.89 -18.95 1.00
CA LEU A 402 -15.58 -17.87 1.95
C LEU A 402 -16.67 -16.78 1.97
N GLY A 403 -17.23 -16.44 0.82
CA GLY A 403 -18.34 -15.47 0.71
C GLY A 403 -19.67 -15.99 1.26
N ALA A 404 -19.85 -17.31 1.30
CA ALA A 404 -21.05 -17.95 1.85
C ALA A 404 -20.99 -18.16 3.38
N SER A 405 -19.82 -18.03 4.01
CA SER A 405 -19.69 -18.16 5.48
C SER A 405 -20.23 -16.90 6.15
N PRO A 406 -21.24 -17.03 7.05
CA PRO A 406 -21.67 -15.90 7.87
C PRO A 406 -20.47 -15.44 8.71
N THR A 407 -20.11 -14.17 8.59
CA THR A 407 -19.15 -13.54 9.51
C THR A 407 -19.78 -13.49 10.90
N ASN A 408 -19.33 -14.37 11.80
CA ASN A 408 -19.62 -14.26 13.23
C ASN A 408 -19.04 -12.97 13.82
#